data_31968a24b62bdf2960b32cca22139a01
#
_entry.id   31968a24b62bdf2960b32cca22139a01
#
_cell.length_a   1.000
_cell.length_b   1.000
_cell.length_c   1.000
_cell.angle_alpha   90.00
_cell.angle_beta   90.00
_cell.angle_gamma   90.00
#
_symmetry.space_group_name_H-M   'P 1'
#
loop_
_entity.id
_entity.type
_entity.pdbx_description
1 polymer ?
#
loop_
_entity_poly.entity_id
_entity_poly.type
_entity_poly.pdbx_seq_one_letter_code
_entity_poly.pdbx_strand_id
1 'polypeptide(L)'
;MTQTTLGKKIPTFTCYATREKIISTKELKGSPLILYFYPKDNTPGCTQEGIDFRDNYAQFKGYETTILGISRDSLKSHEKFRTKYKLPFDLVSDSNEKLCKLFGVIKEKNMYGRRVLGIERSTFLIDSEGILRREWRKIKVDGLSLIHI
;
A
#
# COMPACT_ATOMS: atom_id res chain seq x y z
N MET A 1 -1.29 19.53 6.11
CA MET A 1 -1.89 18.23 6.47
C MET A 1 -0.93 17.48 7.39
N THR A 2 -1.44 17.00 8.51
CA THR A 2 -0.63 16.27 9.49
C THR A 2 -0.38 14.84 9.00
N GLN A 3 0.87 14.40 9.03
CA GLN A 3 1.20 13.03 8.69
C GLN A 3 0.70 12.06 9.77
N THR A 4 0.57 10.79 9.39
CA THR A 4 0.19 9.72 10.33
C THR A 4 1.25 9.55 11.42
N THR A 5 0.80 9.17 12.60
CA THR A 5 1.68 8.94 13.75
C THR A 5 1.42 7.57 14.33
N LEU A 6 2.50 6.82 14.59
CA LEU A 6 2.42 5.51 15.23
C LEU A 6 1.71 5.61 16.58
N GLY A 7 0.76 4.72 16.83
CA GLY A 7 -0.04 4.70 18.04
C GLY A 7 -1.27 5.60 18.04
N LYS A 8 -1.50 6.34 16.97
CA LYS A 8 -2.65 7.24 16.86
C LYS A 8 -3.56 6.85 15.71
N LYS A 9 -4.82 7.31 15.78
CA LYS A 9 -5.78 7.09 14.72
C LYS A 9 -5.31 7.77 13.43
N ILE A 10 -5.45 7.07 12.31
CA ILE A 10 -5.21 7.67 11.01
C ILE A 10 -6.42 8.53 10.62
N PRO A 11 -6.22 9.61 9.85
CA PRO A 11 -7.34 10.36 9.30
C PRO A 11 -8.19 9.47 8.38
N THR A 12 -9.48 9.73 8.32
CA THR A 12 -10.33 9.05 7.35
C THR A 12 -10.02 9.58 5.95
N PHE A 13 -10.01 8.68 4.98
CA PHE A 13 -9.79 9.06 3.59
C PHE A 13 -10.63 8.21 2.64
N THR A 14 -10.80 8.71 1.43
CA THR A 14 -11.45 8.01 0.33
C THR A 14 -10.47 7.90 -0.81
N CYS A 15 -10.41 6.76 -1.47
CA CYS A 15 -9.50 6.54 -2.58
C CYS A 15 -10.13 5.70 -3.68
N TYR A 16 -9.54 5.79 -4.88
CA TYR A 16 -10.01 5.04 -6.04
C TYR A 16 -9.13 3.82 -6.23
N ALA A 17 -9.77 2.68 -6.45
CA ALA A 17 -9.10 1.39 -6.54
C ALA A 17 -9.56 0.60 -7.76
N THR A 18 -8.86 -0.52 -8.01
CA THR A 18 -9.20 -1.47 -9.07
C THR A 18 -10.62 -2.01 -8.89
N ARG A 19 -11.16 -2.64 -9.94
CA ARG A 19 -12.53 -3.18 -9.99
C ARG A 19 -13.60 -2.09 -9.79
N GLU A 20 -13.28 -0.86 -10.23
CA GLU A 20 -14.18 0.30 -10.14
C GLU A 20 -14.62 0.63 -8.72
N LYS A 21 -13.78 0.33 -7.74
CA LYS A 21 -14.11 0.58 -6.33
C LYS A 21 -13.70 1.97 -5.88
N ILE A 22 -14.57 2.57 -5.08
CA ILE A 22 -14.24 3.75 -4.27
C ILE A 22 -14.19 3.24 -2.85
N ILE A 23 -13.01 3.33 -2.22
CA ILE A 23 -12.79 2.79 -0.89
C ILE A 23 -12.73 3.93 0.13
N SER A 24 -13.57 3.83 1.16
CA SER A 24 -13.55 4.74 2.30
C SER A 24 -13.08 4.00 3.54
N THR A 25 -12.14 4.59 4.28
CA THR A 25 -11.67 3.97 5.53
C THR A 25 -12.76 3.85 6.58
N LYS A 26 -13.81 4.67 6.52
CA LYS A 26 -14.97 4.50 7.40
C LYS A 26 -15.63 3.15 7.24
N GLU A 27 -15.71 2.65 6.00
CA GLU A 27 -16.32 1.36 5.69
C GLU A 27 -15.44 0.19 6.09
N LEU A 28 -14.14 0.42 6.26
CA LEU A 28 -13.17 -0.61 6.63
C LEU A 28 -12.98 -0.74 8.15
N LYS A 29 -13.61 0.11 8.95
CA LYS A 29 -13.55 -0.01 10.41
C LYS A 29 -14.14 -1.34 10.85
N GLY A 30 -13.51 -1.94 11.86
CA GLY A 30 -13.90 -3.25 12.36
C GLY A 30 -13.00 -4.37 11.86
N SER A 31 -12.11 -4.10 10.92
CA SER A 31 -11.16 -5.08 10.39
C SER A 31 -9.78 -4.46 10.28
N PRO A 32 -8.71 -5.25 10.51
CA PRO A 32 -7.35 -4.74 10.29
C PRO A 32 -7.11 -4.39 8.83
N LEU A 33 -6.23 -3.42 8.59
CA LEU A 33 -5.92 -2.91 7.27
C LEU A 33 -4.41 -2.88 7.08
N ILE A 34 -3.94 -3.45 5.98
CA ILE A 34 -2.56 -3.36 5.57
C ILE A 34 -2.48 -2.50 4.32
N LEU A 35 -1.70 -1.43 4.39
CA LEU A 35 -1.41 -0.57 3.26
C LEU A 35 0.06 -0.74 2.91
N TYR A 36 0.36 -1.16 1.69
CA TYR A 36 1.75 -1.17 1.24
C TYR A 36 1.92 -0.21 0.07
N PHE A 37 2.89 0.68 0.20
CA PHE A 37 3.23 1.67 -0.82
C PHE A 37 4.42 1.19 -1.62
N TYR A 38 4.33 1.26 -2.95
CA TYR A 38 5.39 0.80 -3.83
C TYR A 38 5.59 1.79 -4.99
N PRO A 39 6.80 1.85 -5.56
CA PRO A 39 7.13 2.88 -6.56
C PRO A 39 6.36 2.78 -7.87
N LYS A 40 6.24 1.59 -8.46
CA LYS A 40 5.67 1.47 -9.80
C LYS A 40 5.23 0.06 -10.15
N ASP A 41 4.06 -0.06 -10.79
CA ASP A 41 3.54 -1.32 -11.30
C ASP A 41 4.52 -2.01 -12.24
N ASN A 42 4.51 -3.33 -12.21
CA ASN A 42 5.21 -4.19 -13.17
C ASN A 42 6.73 -4.00 -13.18
N THR A 43 7.30 -3.48 -12.10
CA THR A 43 8.75 -3.50 -11.88
C THR A 43 9.13 -4.74 -11.08
N PRO A 44 10.37 -5.24 -11.16
CA PRO A 44 10.73 -6.51 -10.51
C PRO A 44 10.45 -6.56 -9.01
N GLY A 45 10.85 -5.54 -8.27
CA GLY A 45 10.64 -5.50 -6.81
C GLY A 45 9.17 -5.37 -6.43
N CYS A 46 8.43 -4.53 -7.12
CA CYS A 46 7.01 -4.32 -6.85
C CYS A 46 6.19 -5.56 -7.24
N THR A 47 6.57 -6.24 -8.31
CA THR A 47 5.95 -7.50 -8.71
C THR A 47 6.18 -8.57 -7.66
N GLN A 48 7.41 -8.71 -7.16
CA GLN A 48 7.74 -9.69 -6.14
C GLN A 48 6.97 -9.42 -4.85
N GLU A 49 6.87 -8.18 -4.43
CA GLU A 49 6.10 -7.79 -3.24
C GLU A 49 4.63 -8.16 -3.38
N GLY A 50 4.03 -7.86 -4.54
CA GLY A 50 2.64 -8.23 -4.82
C GLY A 50 2.44 -9.74 -4.78
N ILE A 51 3.35 -10.50 -5.35
CA ILE A 51 3.31 -11.96 -5.36
C ILE A 51 3.42 -12.52 -3.93
N ASP A 52 4.30 -11.96 -3.11
CA ASP A 52 4.45 -12.38 -1.73
C ASP A 52 3.17 -12.17 -0.93
N PHE A 53 2.51 -11.03 -1.08
CA PHE A 53 1.20 -10.81 -0.46
C PHE A 53 0.15 -11.75 -1.02
N ARG A 54 0.15 -11.98 -2.34
CA ARG A 54 -0.79 -12.91 -2.98
C ARG A 54 -0.65 -14.32 -2.41
N ASP A 55 0.57 -14.82 -2.34
CA ASP A 55 0.83 -16.20 -1.92
C ASP A 55 0.53 -16.43 -0.44
N ASN A 56 0.49 -15.38 0.34
CA ASN A 56 0.15 -15.44 1.77
C ASN A 56 -1.25 -14.86 2.07
N TYR A 57 -2.02 -14.54 1.05
CA TYR A 57 -3.31 -13.87 1.20
C TYR A 57 -4.29 -14.63 2.10
N ALA A 58 -4.31 -15.96 1.99
CA ALA A 58 -5.22 -16.79 2.78
C ALA A 58 -4.99 -16.61 4.29
N GLN A 59 -3.74 -16.43 4.71
CA GLN A 59 -3.40 -16.20 6.12
C GLN A 59 -3.94 -14.84 6.59
N PHE A 60 -3.78 -13.79 5.78
CA PHE A 60 -4.31 -12.47 6.12
C PHE A 60 -5.83 -12.47 6.15
N LYS A 61 -6.46 -13.15 5.21
CA LYS A 61 -7.91 -13.25 5.14
C LYS A 61 -8.48 -13.99 6.36
N GLY A 62 -7.75 -14.95 6.90
CA GLY A 62 -8.14 -15.65 8.13
C GLY A 62 -8.26 -14.72 9.33
N TYR A 63 -7.57 -13.57 9.32
CA TYR A 63 -7.70 -12.52 10.33
C TYR A 63 -8.60 -11.38 9.88
N GLU A 64 -9.37 -11.57 8.81
CA GLU A 64 -10.25 -10.55 8.23
C GLU A 64 -9.51 -9.28 7.81
N THR A 65 -8.24 -9.41 7.47
CA THR A 65 -7.39 -8.28 7.12
C THR A 65 -7.59 -7.87 5.67
N THR A 66 -7.80 -6.58 5.43
CA THR A 66 -7.85 -6.00 4.10
C THR A 66 -6.45 -5.56 3.70
N ILE A 67 -6.01 -5.95 2.50
CA ILE A 67 -4.72 -5.53 1.95
C ILE A 67 -4.97 -4.60 0.77
N LEU A 68 -4.29 -3.45 0.75
CA LEU A 68 -4.33 -2.52 -0.36
C LEU A 68 -2.90 -2.15 -0.77
N GLY A 69 -2.58 -2.35 -2.04
CA GLY A 69 -1.34 -1.85 -2.62
C GLY A 69 -1.56 -0.44 -3.15
N ILE A 70 -0.63 0.46 -2.92
CA ILE A 70 -0.79 1.87 -3.28
C ILE A 70 0.43 2.37 -4.05
N SER A 71 0.20 2.95 -5.21
CA SER A 71 1.22 3.67 -5.96
C SER A 71 0.59 4.85 -6.70
N ARG A 72 1.44 5.62 -7.40
CA ARG A 72 0.98 6.76 -8.21
C ARG A 72 0.54 6.36 -9.61
N ASP A 73 0.61 5.08 -9.94
CA ASP A 73 0.18 4.58 -11.25
C ASP A 73 -1.32 4.79 -11.45
N SER A 74 -1.72 4.83 -12.73
CA SER A 74 -3.12 4.98 -13.10
C SER A 74 -3.94 3.74 -12.78
N LEU A 75 -5.25 3.88 -12.69
CA LEU A 75 -6.15 2.73 -12.52
C LEU A 75 -6.00 1.74 -13.68
N LYS A 76 -5.78 2.24 -14.89
CA LYS A 76 -5.57 1.37 -16.06
C LYS A 76 -4.31 0.50 -15.89
N SER A 77 -3.23 1.09 -15.41
CA SER A 77 -1.99 0.36 -15.11
C SER A 77 -2.23 -0.68 -14.01
N HIS A 78 -2.90 -0.29 -12.94
CA HIS A 78 -3.23 -1.17 -11.82
C HIS A 78 -4.10 -2.35 -12.25
N GLU A 79 -5.09 -2.13 -13.11
CA GLU A 79 -5.92 -3.24 -13.60
C GLU A 79 -5.10 -4.26 -14.38
N LYS A 80 -4.20 -3.80 -15.24
CA LYS A 80 -3.31 -4.68 -15.99
C LYS A 80 -2.38 -5.47 -15.06
N PHE A 81 -1.78 -4.79 -14.11
CA PHE A 81 -0.85 -5.39 -13.16
C PHE A 81 -1.56 -6.44 -12.29
N ARG A 82 -2.70 -6.07 -11.74
CA ARG A 82 -3.52 -6.96 -10.91
C ARG A 82 -3.93 -8.22 -11.68
N THR A 83 -4.40 -8.07 -12.91
CA THR A 83 -4.84 -9.17 -13.75
C THR A 83 -3.68 -10.07 -14.14
N LYS A 84 -2.55 -9.47 -14.54
CA LYS A 84 -1.37 -10.22 -14.98
C LYS A 84 -0.86 -11.17 -13.91
N TYR A 85 -0.82 -10.73 -12.68
CA TYR A 85 -0.27 -11.51 -11.56
C TYR A 85 -1.35 -12.13 -10.66
N LYS A 86 -2.61 -11.99 -11.03
CA LYS A 86 -3.75 -12.54 -10.28
C LYS A 86 -3.75 -12.14 -8.81
N LEU A 87 -3.57 -10.85 -8.56
CA LEU A 87 -3.57 -10.32 -7.20
C LEU A 87 -5.00 -10.35 -6.65
N PRO A 88 -5.25 -10.98 -5.49
CA PRO A 88 -6.60 -11.10 -4.95
C PRO A 88 -7.10 -9.86 -4.21
N PHE A 89 -6.24 -8.87 -4.03
CA PHE A 89 -6.58 -7.62 -3.35
C PHE A 89 -6.57 -6.47 -4.35
N ASP A 90 -7.12 -5.34 -3.93
CA ASP A 90 -7.20 -4.17 -4.79
C ASP A 90 -5.95 -3.31 -4.73
N LEU A 91 -5.70 -2.60 -5.83
CA LEU A 91 -4.63 -1.63 -5.94
C LEU A 91 -5.25 -0.23 -6.01
N VAL A 92 -4.71 0.68 -5.23
CA VAL A 92 -5.18 2.06 -5.12
C VAL A 92 -4.33 2.97 -5.99
N SER A 93 -5.00 3.78 -6.81
CA SER A 93 -4.33 4.80 -7.61
C SER A 93 -4.27 6.11 -6.82
N ASP A 94 -3.05 6.49 -6.42
CA ASP A 94 -2.78 7.72 -5.68
C ASP A 94 -2.06 8.73 -6.56
N SER A 95 -2.59 8.97 -7.77
CA SER A 95 -1.94 9.81 -8.77
C SER A 95 -1.73 11.25 -8.30
N ASN A 96 -2.56 11.75 -7.39
CA ASN A 96 -2.40 13.08 -6.79
C ASN A 96 -1.50 13.10 -5.55
N GLU A 97 -0.93 11.97 -5.18
CA GLU A 97 -0.01 11.81 -4.05
C GLU A 97 -0.63 12.10 -2.67
N LYS A 98 -1.94 12.16 -2.58
CA LYS A 98 -2.63 12.49 -1.33
C LYS A 98 -2.28 11.51 -0.21
N LEU A 99 -2.40 10.21 -0.47
CA LEU A 99 -2.09 9.17 0.51
C LEU A 99 -0.58 9.06 0.74
N CYS A 100 0.20 9.16 -0.32
CA CYS A 100 1.66 9.12 -0.21
C CYS A 100 2.18 10.22 0.71
N LYS A 101 1.61 11.41 0.63
CA LYS A 101 1.98 12.53 1.50
C LYS A 101 1.45 12.34 2.92
N LEU A 102 0.23 11.82 3.06
CA LEU A 102 -0.37 11.55 4.37
C LEU A 102 0.49 10.57 5.18
N PHE A 103 0.99 9.52 4.52
CA PHE A 103 1.83 8.52 5.18
C PHE A 103 3.33 8.84 5.12
N GLY A 104 3.70 9.95 4.51
CA GLY A 104 5.08 10.42 4.50
C GLY A 104 6.04 9.52 3.75
N VAL A 105 5.60 8.94 2.62
CA VAL A 105 6.43 8.01 1.84
C VAL A 105 7.06 8.64 0.59
N ILE A 106 6.80 9.92 0.32
CA ILE A 106 7.46 10.61 -0.80
C ILE A 106 8.82 11.10 -0.32
N LYS A 107 9.88 10.62 -0.97
CA LYS A 107 11.26 10.94 -0.62
C LYS A 107 12.05 11.34 -1.86
N GLU A 108 13.05 12.19 -1.66
CA GLU A 108 14.02 12.47 -2.70
C GLU A 108 14.89 11.24 -2.95
N LYS A 109 15.03 10.88 -4.21
CA LYS A 109 15.91 9.79 -4.65
C LYS A 109 16.87 10.34 -5.69
N ASN A 110 18.11 9.87 -5.66
CA ASN A 110 19.10 10.18 -6.68
C ASN A 110 19.07 9.07 -7.73
N MET A 111 18.58 9.39 -8.93
CA MET A 111 18.51 8.44 -10.03
C MET A 111 19.27 9.02 -11.23
N TYR A 112 20.34 8.33 -11.63
CA TYR A 112 21.16 8.74 -12.78
C TYR A 112 21.67 10.19 -12.67
N GLY A 113 22.07 10.60 -11.46
CA GLY A 113 22.57 11.96 -11.23
C GLY A 113 21.49 13.02 -11.06
N ARG A 114 20.22 12.65 -11.13
CA ARG A 114 19.09 13.55 -10.93
C ARG A 114 18.38 13.29 -9.62
N ARG A 115 17.96 14.35 -8.97
CA ARG A 115 17.08 14.24 -7.79
C ARG A 115 15.64 14.14 -8.26
N VAL A 116 14.97 13.06 -7.91
CA VAL A 116 13.57 12.85 -8.23
C VAL A 116 12.80 12.51 -6.94
N LEU A 117 11.52 12.88 -6.92
CA LEU A 117 10.63 12.49 -5.83
C LEU A 117 10.03 11.15 -6.18
N GLY A 118 10.17 10.19 -5.28
CA GLY A 118 9.63 8.85 -5.48
C GLY A 118 9.07 8.27 -4.20
N ILE A 119 8.33 7.18 -4.34
CA ILE A 119 7.77 6.48 -3.19
C ILE A 119 8.86 5.63 -2.54
N GLU A 120 9.07 5.83 -1.24
CA GLU A 120 9.87 4.95 -0.41
C GLU A 120 9.01 3.75 -0.04
N ARG A 121 9.43 2.55 -0.43
CA ARG A 121 8.66 1.33 -0.19
C ARG A 121 8.39 1.17 1.30
N SER A 122 7.12 1.13 1.68
CA SER A 122 6.71 1.13 3.08
C SER A 122 5.42 0.33 3.25
N THR A 123 5.27 -0.29 4.42
CA THR A 123 4.06 -1.03 4.78
C THR A 123 3.55 -0.54 6.13
N PHE A 124 2.24 -0.41 6.24
CA PHE A 124 1.59 0.08 7.45
C PHE A 124 0.49 -0.90 7.88
N LEU A 125 0.48 -1.22 9.17
CA LEU A 125 -0.57 -2.04 9.78
C LEU A 125 -1.46 -1.15 10.63
N ILE A 126 -2.74 -1.10 10.28
CA ILE A 126 -3.76 -0.32 10.97
C ILE A 126 -4.72 -1.32 11.59
N ASP A 127 -5.03 -1.14 12.88
CA ASP A 127 -5.91 -2.08 13.56
C ASP A 127 -7.39 -1.81 13.26
N SER A 128 -8.27 -2.65 13.81
CA SER A 128 -9.71 -2.56 13.57
C SER A 128 -10.34 -1.26 14.08
N GLU A 129 -9.65 -0.52 14.94
CA GLU A 129 -10.11 0.77 15.45
C GLU A 129 -9.57 1.95 14.66
N GLY A 130 -8.76 1.69 13.62
CA GLY A 130 -8.18 2.73 12.79
C GLY A 130 -6.89 3.32 13.36
N ILE A 131 -6.23 2.63 14.28
CA ILE A 131 -4.99 3.09 14.89
C ILE A 131 -3.80 2.48 14.15
N LEU A 132 -2.83 3.32 13.79
CA LEU A 132 -1.58 2.86 13.17
C LEU A 132 -0.75 2.15 14.24
N ARG A 133 -0.65 0.84 14.12
CA ARG A 133 0.03 0.01 15.11
C ARG A 133 1.47 -0.31 14.78
N ARG A 134 1.77 -0.49 13.49
CA ARG A 134 3.11 -0.81 13.03
C ARG A 134 3.39 -0.14 11.71
N GLU A 135 4.66 0.22 11.50
CA GLU A 135 5.12 0.72 10.22
C GLU A 135 6.50 0.17 9.91
N TRP A 136 6.69 -0.17 8.65
CA TRP A 136 7.98 -0.62 8.11
C TRP A 136 8.32 0.30 6.95
N ARG A 137 9.38 1.04 7.08
CA ARG A 137 9.80 2.02 6.07
C ARG A 137 11.11 1.60 5.44
N LYS A 138 11.32 2.03 4.18
CA LYS A 138 12.55 1.79 3.44
C LYS A 138 12.84 0.29 3.31
N ILE A 139 11.86 -0.46 2.86
CA ILE A 139 11.85 -1.92 2.89
C ILE A 139 12.59 -2.52 1.71
N LYS A 140 13.27 -3.65 1.95
CA LYS A 140 13.76 -4.56 0.91
C LYS A 140 12.73 -5.67 0.71
N VAL A 141 12.57 -6.13 -0.55
CA VAL A 141 11.42 -6.93 -0.95
C VAL A 141 11.46 -8.40 -0.54
N ASP A 142 12.63 -8.99 -0.34
CA ASP A 142 12.77 -10.42 -0.08
C ASP A 142 11.96 -10.89 1.13
N GLY A 143 10.87 -11.63 0.88
CA GLY A 143 10.07 -12.27 1.91
C GLY A 143 9.44 -11.34 2.93
N LEU A 144 9.27 -10.09 2.59
CA LEU A 144 8.79 -9.04 3.48
C LEU A 144 7.49 -9.39 4.19
N SER A 145 6.49 -9.83 3.44
CA SER A 145 5.17 -10.11 3.99
C SER A 145 5.18 -11.25 5.01
N LEU A 146 6.14 -12.18 4.90
CA LEU A 146 6.28 -13.30 5.81
C LEU A 146 6.98 -12.90 7.11
N ILE A 147 7.93 -11.96 7.03
CA ILE A 147 8.79 -11.61 8.15
C ILE A 147 8.15 -10.59 9.07
N HIS A 148 7.45 -9.63 8.50
CA HIS A 148 7.02 -8.44 9.23
C HIS A 148 5.56 -8.46 9.67
N ILE A 149 4.77 -9.33 9.07
CA ILE A 149 3.33 -9.37 9.33
C ILE A 149 2.88 -10.75 9.76
#